data_b8628f6d96d38330c36aab9ed67dbdf1
#
_entry.id   b8628f6d96d38330c36aab9ed67dbdf1
#
_cell.length_a   1.000
_cell.length_b   1.000
_cell.length_c   1.000
_cell.angle_alpha   90.00
_cell.angle_beta   90.00
_cell.angle_gamma   90.00
#
_symmetry.space_group_name_H-M   'P 1'
#
loop_
_entity.id
_entity.type
_entity.pdbx_description
1 polymer ?
#
loop_
_entity_poly.entity_id
_entity_poly.type
_entity_poly.pdbx_seq_one_letter_code
_entity_poly.pdbx_strand_id
1 'polypeptide(L)'
;MLRRVFVDANVLCSRTLRDWTCLLRLRTDGMFQLHTTEDVLAETVRTLRRKYPELPGGAVTRLRAAVLGAIDELVEDFDATVPYAGRDPDDRHVHAAAEACRAHVLLTEDQGFIPTHVANYEAYRCDDFFLLVDDSAPGAVRDVVRQQAHYWSARPEAKRRGLADALRDAGCPQFAARVESHLRVLAGEAGRRSTAGRR
;
A
#
# COMPACT_ATOMS: atom_id res chain seq x y z
N MET A 1 -1.88 -19.79 5.10
CA MET A 1 -1.09 -19.81 3.84
C MET A 1 -0.66 -18.39 3.55
N LEU A 2 0.63 -18.15 3.35
CA LEU A 2 1.18 -16.82 3.08
C LEU A 2 0.65 -16.31 1.73
N ARG A 3 0.00 -15.14 1.69
CA ARG A 3 -0.54 -14.58 0.45
C ARG A 3 0.53 -13.75 -0.27
N ARG A 4 0.72 -13.98 -1.56
CA ARG A 4 1.58 -13.17 -2.43
C ARG A 4 0.75 -12.04 -3.04
N VAL A 5 1.20 -10.81 -2.84
CA VAL A 5 0.55 -9.58 -3.31
C VAL A 5 1.50 -8.89 -4.27
N PHE A 6 1.17 -8.86 -5.54
CA PHE A 6 1.90 -8.07 -6.52
C PHE A 6 1.40 -6.62 -6.48
N VAL A 7 2.31 -5.66 -6.40
CA VAL A 7 1.98 -4.23 -6.25
C VAL A 7 2.32 -3.49 -7.53
N ASP A 8 1.31 -2.79 -8.05
CA ASP A 8 1.40 -1.98 -9.27
C ASP A 8 1.97 -0.58 -9.00
N ALA A 9 2.50 0.07 -10.04
CA ALA A 9 3.10 1.40 -10.00
C ALA A 9 2.16 2.49 -9.50
N ASN A 10 0.87 2.42 -9.84
CA ASN A 10 -0.12 3.42 -9.41
C ASN A 10 -0.29 3.46 -7.88
N VAL A 11 -0.18 2.33 -7.20
CA VAL A 11 -0.16 2.23 -5.73
C VAL A 11 1.13 2.85 -5.18
N LEU A 12 2.28 2.50 -5.76
CA LEU A 12 3.59 3.00 -5.34
C LEU A 12 3.77 4.50 -5.60
N CYS A 13 3.12 5.05 -6.60
CA CYS A 13 3.10 6.49 -6.92
C CYS A 13 2.33 7.32 -5.89
N SER A 14 1.31 6.75 -5.26
CA SER A 14 0.57 7.39 -4.18
C SER A 14 1.35 7.27 -2.87
N ARG A 15 1.74 8.42 -2.28
CA ARG A 15 2.45 8.41 -1.01
C ARG A 15 1.66 7.68 0.09
N THR A 16 0.37 8.00 0.20
CA THR A 16 -0.50 7.41 1.21
C THR A 16 -0.63 5.90 1.01
N LEU A 17 -1.00 5.44 -0.20
CA LEU A 17 -1.19 4.02 -0.47
C LEU A 17 0.10 3.23 -0.26
N ARG A 18 1.21 3.72 -0.81
CA ARG A 18 2.54 3.11 -0.62
C ARG A 18 2.93 2.98 0.84
N ASP A 19 2.82 4.08 1.60
CA ASP A 19 3.23 4.09 3.01
C ASP A 19 2.38 3.09 3.82
N TRP A 20 1.06 3.04 3.59
CA TRP A 20 0.18 2.07 4.23
C TRP A 20 0.47 0.63 3.80
N THR A 21 0.61 0.36 2.50
CA THR A 21 0.93 -0.98 1.99
C THR A 21 2.21 -1.53 2.62
N CYS A 22 3.29 -0.72 2.61
CA CYS A 22 4.57 -1.12 3.19
C CYS A 22 4.49 -1.33 4.71
N LEU A 23 3.83 -0.42 5.44
CA LEU A 23 3.73 -0.53 6.89
C LEU A 23 2.87 -1.73 7.33
N LEU A 24 1.76 -1.98 6.65
CA LEU A 24 0.93 -3.15 6.91
C LEU A 24 1.73 -4.43 6.69
N ARG A 25 2.50 -4.52 5.58
CA ARG A 25 3.39 -5.67 5.34
C ARG A 25 4.37 -5.88 6.50
N LEU A 26 5.03 -4.81 6.95
CA LEU A 26 6.05 -4.90 8.00
C LEU A 26 5.47 -5.22 9.40
N ARG A 27 4.17 -4.99 9.63
CA ARG A 27 3.54 -5.17 10.95
C ARG A 27 2.66 -6.41 11.07
N THR A 28 2.37 -7.09 9.98
CA THR A 28 1.48 -8.27 9.97
C THR A 28 2.20 -9.60 10.02
N ASP A 29 3.48 -9.63 10.45
CA ASP A 29 4.28 -10.84 10.71
C ASP A 29 4.16 -11.94 9.62
N GLY A 30 4.28 -11.52 8.36
CA GLY A 30 4.25 -12.48 7.26
C GLY A 30 2.84 -12.93 6.85
N MET A 31 1.78 -12.21 7.22
CA MET A 31 0.42 -12.47 6.73
C MET A 31 0.35 -12.45 5.20
N PHE A 32 1.12 -11.59 4.57
CA PHE A 32 1.30 -11.53 3.13
C PHE A 32 2.73 -11.11 2.76
N GLN A 33 3.13 -11.38 1.53
CA GLN A 33 4.39 -10.95 0.92
C GLN A 33 4.11 -9.94 -0.17
N LEU A 34 4.96 -8.92 -0.30
CA LEU A 34 4.90 -7.94 -1.38
C LEU A 34 5.90 -8.31 -2.48
N HIS A 35 5.39 -8.36 -3.69
CA HIS A 35 6.14 -8.61 -4.91
C HIS A 35 5.97 -7.43 -5.87
N THR A 36 7.01 -7.10 -6.61
CA THR A 36 6.97 -6.12 -7.70
C THR A 36 8.10 -6.39 -8.68
N THR A 37 8.29 -5.56 -9.70
CA THR A 37 9.40 -5.68 -10.66
C THR A 37 10.24 -4.41 -10.69
N GLU A 38 11.43 -4.47 -11.29
CA GLU A 38 12.21 -3.25 -11.61
C GLU A 38 11.47 -2.36 -12.61
N ASP A 39 10.69 -2.91 -13.54
CA ASP A 39 9.87 -2.14 -14.48
C ASP A 39 8.83 -1.28 -13.76
N VAL A 40 8.11 -1.86 -12.81
CA VAL A 40 7.15 -1.14 -11.95
C VAL A 40 7.83 -0.05 -11.13
N LEU A 41 9.02 -0.33 -10.58
CA LEU A 41 9.80 0.69 -9.85
C LEU A 41 10.27 1.82 -10.78
N ALA A 42 10.72 1.51 -11.98
CA ALA A 42 11.13 2.49 -12.98
C ALA A 42 9.95 3.37 -13.41
N GLU A 43 8.78 2.77 -13.65
CA GLU A 43 7.55 3.49 -13.95
C GLU A 43 7.12 4.41 -12.81
N THR A 44 7.19 3.92 -11.57
CA THR A 44 6.93 4.71 -10.36
C THR A 44 7.82 5.96 -10.34
N VAL A 45 9.13 5.80 -10.55
CA VAL A 45 10.08 6.91 -10.57
C VAL A 45 9.76 7.88 -11.72
N ARG A 46 9.50 7.39 -12.92
CA ARG A 46 9.13 8.19 -14.10
C ARG A 46 7.87 9.03 -13.83
N THR A 47 6.84 8.40 -13.26
CA THR A 47 5.57 9.07 -12.95
C THR A 47 5.75 10.13 -11.87
N LEU A 48 6.52 9.85 -10.81
CA LEU A 48 6.83 10.83 -9.78
C LEU A 48 7.65 12.00 -10.31
N ARG A 49 8.62 11.77 -11.21
CA ARG A 49 9.38 12.84 -11.87
C ARG A 49 8.50 13.72 -12.75
N ARG A 50 7.55 13.13 -13.47
CA ARG A 50 6.59 13.90 -14.29
C ARG A 50 5.66 14.74 -13.41
N LYS A 51 5.21 14.20 -12.28
CA LYS A 51 4.29 14.89 -11.35
C LYS A 51 4.99 15.95 -10.51
N TYR A 52 6.25 15.72 -10.16
CA TYR A 52 7.07 16.57 -9.31
C TYR A 52 8.47 16.77 -9.93
N PRO A 53 8.60 17.63 -10.97
CA PRO A 53 9.87 17.81 -11.68
C PRO A 53 11.03 18.25 -10.76
N GLU A 54 10.72 19.06 -9.75
CA GLU A 54 11.68 19.59 -8.77
C GLU A 54 12.08 18.59 -7.67
N LEU A 55 11.57 17.34 -7.71
CA LEU A 55 11.87 16.36 -6.66
C LEU A 55 13.38 16.06 -6.63
N PRO A 56 14.07 16.28 -5.49
CA PRO A 56 15.51 16.04 -5.38
C PRO A 56 15.87 14.57 -5.66
N GLY A 57 17.03 14.32 -6.28
CA GLY A 57 17.51 12.96 -6.57
C GLY A 57 17.56 12.07 -5.34
N GLY A 58 18.08 12.58 -4.24
CA GLY A 58 18.11 11.85 -2.97
C GLY A 58 16.74 11.49 -2.39
N ALA A 59 15.67 12.22 -2.74
CA ALA A 59 14.31 11.83 -2.33
C ALA A 59 13.83 10.58 -3.07
N VAL A 60 14.13 10.47 -4.37
CA VAL A 60 13.83 9.27 -5.17
C VAL A 60 14.61 8.06 -4.66
N THR A 61 15.90 8.22 -4.37
CA THR A 61 16.74 7.15 -3.80
C THR A 61 16.18 6.64 -2.48
N ARG A 62 15.80 7.54 -1.56
CA ARG A 62 15.20 7.15 -0.28
C ARG A 62 13.84 6.46 -0.46
N LEU A 63 13.01 6.94 -1.40
CA LEU A 63 11.73 6.31 -1.72
C LEU A 63 11.94 4.88 -2.22
N ARG A 64 12.83 4.69 -3.21
CA ARG A 64 13.15 3.36 -3.74
C ARG A 64 13.66 2.44 -2.63
N ALA A 65 14.59 2.90 -1.80
CA ALA A 65 15.10 2.13 -0.68
C ALA A 65 13.99 1.75 0.34
N ALA A 66 13.08 2.66 0.64
CA ALA A 66 11.96 2.39 1.56
C ALA A 66 10.98 1.36 0.98
N VAL A 67 10.68 1.43 -0.31
CA VAL A 67 9.84 0.43 -1.00
C VAL A 67 10.54 -0.93 -0.98
N LEU A 68 11.80 -1.00 -1.40
CA LEU A 68 12.57 -2.25 -1.41
C LEU A 68 12.72 -2.87 -0.03
N GLY A 69 12.78 -2.06 1.03
CA GLY A 69 12.80 -2.57 2.41
C GLY A 69 11.51 -3.24 2.87
N ALA A 70 10.41 -3.08 2.13
CA ALA A 70 9.13 -3.74 2.40
C ALA A 70 8.78 -4.82 1.36
N ILE A 71 9.46 -4.84 0.21
CA ILE A 71 9.28 -5.86 -0.82
C ILE A 71 10.02 -7.14 -0.41
N ASP A 72 9.33 -8.26 -0.48
CA ASP A 72 9.90 -9.58 -0.18
C ASP A 72 10.62 -10.16 -1.38
N GLU A 73 10.16 -9.87 -2.59
CA GLU A 73 10.75 -10.39 -3.82
C GLU A 73 10.58 -9.41 -4.98
N LEU A 74 11.68 -9.14 -5.68
CA LEU A 74 11.65 -8.56 -7.02
C LEU A 74 11.52 -9.70 -8.04
N VAL A 75 10.45 -9.68 -8.81
CA VAL A 75 10.21 -10.67 -9.86
C VAL A 75 11.07 -10.28 -11.05
N GLU A 76 12.13 -11.03 -11.29
CA GLU A 76 13.13 -10.73 -12.33
C GLU A 76 12.84 -11.48 -13.65
N ASP A 77 12.29 -12.70 -13.54
CA ASP A 77 12.05 -13.56 -14.70
C ASP A 77 10.55 -13.76 -14.90
N PHE A 78 10.02 -13.20 -16.00
CA PHE A 78 8.64 -13.37 -16.41
C PHE A 78 8.49 -13.30 -17.93
N ASP A 79 7.60 -14.13 -18.47
CA ASP A 79 7.32 -14.19 -19.90
C ASP A 79 6.29 -13.11 -20.30
N ALA A 80 6.77 -12.01 -20.87
CA ALA A 80 5.92 -10.91 -21.34
C ALA A 80 4.98 -11.30 -22.52
N THR A 81 5.10 -12.53 -23.05
CA THR A 81 4.19 -13.03 -24.13
C THR A 81 2.94 -13.70 -23.58
N VAL A 82 2.81 -13.84 -22.26
CA VAL A 82 1.60 -14.35 -21.61
C VAL A 82 0.36 -13.58 -22.12
N PRO A 83 -0.70 -14.30 -22.55
CA PRO A 83 -1.90 -13.66 -23.06
C PRO A 83 -2.52 -12.71 -22.03
N TYR A 84 -2.71 -11.46 -22.44
CA TYR A 84 -3.33 -10.41 -21.64
C TYR A 84 -4.55 -9.86 -22.37
N ALA A 85 -5.72 -9.93 -21.74
CA ALA A 85 -6.97 -9.44 -22.30
C ALA A 85 -7.47 -8.12 -21.68
N GLY A 86 -6.61 -7.45 -20.88
CA GLY A 86 -6.87 -6.11 -20.37
C GLY A 86 -6.93 -5.06 -21.48
N ARG A 87 -7.43 -3.87 -21.13
CA ARG A 87 -7.65 -2.79 -22.11
C ARG A 87 -6.36 -2.03 -22.45
N ASP A 88 -5.46 -1.88 -21.47
CA ASP A 88 -4.22 -1.12 -21.64
C ASP A 88 -3.07 -2.10 -21.96
N PRO A 89 -2.45 -1.98 -23.14
CA PRO A 89 -1.27 -2.79 -23.48
C PRO A 89 -0.08 -2.58 -22.56
N ASP A 90 0.01 -1.42 -21.93
CA ASP A 90 1.10 -1.06 -21.02
C ASP A 90 1.04 -1.89 -19.71
N ASP A 91 -0.14 -2.41 -19.33
CA ASP A 91 -0.33 -3.27 -18.16
C ASP A 91 0.13 -4.73 -18.37
N ARG A 92 0.50 -5.10 -19.61
CA ARG A 92 0.88 -6.49 -19.95
C ARG A 92 2.03 -7.01 -19.08
N HIS A 93 3.04 -6.17 -18.81
CA HIS A 93 4.19 -6.57 -18.01
C HIS A 93 3.81 -6.81 -16.54
N VAL A 94 2.85 -6.04 -16.01
CA VAL A 94 2.29 -6.21 -14.65
C VAL A 94 1.57 -7.54 -14.55
N HIS A 95 0.72 -7.87 -15.53
CA HIS A 95 0.03 -9.15 -15.60
C HIS A 95 1.01 -10.33 -15.65
N ALA A 96 1.97 -10.28 -16.57
CA ALA A 96 2.95 -11.34 -16.76
C ALA A 96 3.78 -11.60 -15.49
N ALA A 97 4.22 -10.56 -14.82
CA ALA A 97 4.97 -10.67 -13.58
C ALA A 97 4.12 -11.19 -12.40
N ALA A 98 2.85 -10.76 -12.30
CA ALA A 98 1.92 -11.27 -11.29
C ALA A 98 1.66 -12.79 -11.48
N GLU A 99 1.50 -13.26 -12.72
CA GLU A 99 1.39 -14.68 -13.05
C GLU A 99 2.68 -15.45 -12.71
N ALA A 100 3.84 -14.91 -13.07
CA ALA A 100 5.14 -15.55 -12.84
C ALA A 100 5.40 -15.78 -11.35
N CYS A 101 5.14 -14.78 -10.51
CA CYS A 101 5.31 -14.92 -9.06
C CYS A 101 4.14 -15.67 -8.40
N ARG A 102 3.15 -16.14 -9.16
CA ARG A 102 1.92 -16.79 -8.66
C ARG A 102 1.24 -15.92 -7.60
N ALA A 103 1.05 -14.66 -7.91
CA ALA A 103 0.34 -13.75 -7.03
C ALA A 103 -1.05 -14.30 -6.70
N HIS A 104 -1.52 -14.07 -5.48
CA HIS A 104 -2.92 -14.31 -5.11
C HIS A 104 -3.74 -13.03 -5.29
N VAL A 105 -3.06 -11.88 -5.15
CA VAL A 105 -3.64 -10.55 -5.26
C VAL A 105 -2.75 -9.70 -6.15
N LEU A 106 -3.36 -9.01 -7.11
CA LEU A 106 -2.81 -7.84 -7.78
C LEU A 106 -3.38 -6.60 -7.11
N LEU A 107 -2.54 -5.83 -6.43
CA LEU A 107 -2.92 -4.58 -5.78
C LEU A 107 -2.73 -3.42 -6.76
N THR A 108 -3.83 -2.85 -7.22
CA THR A 108 -3.85 -1.78 -8.23
C THR A 108 -5.02 -0.82 -8.00
N GLU A 109 -4.86 0.44 -8.40
CA GLU A 109 -5.94 1.43 -8.42
C GLU A 109 -6.57 1.58 -9.82
N ASP A 110 -6.06 0.87 -10.82
CA ASP A 110 -6.63 0.90 -12.16
C ASP A 110 -7.91 0.07 -12.24
N GLN A 111 -9.03 0.76 -12.49
CA GLN A 111 -10.34 0.12 -12.67
C GLN A 111 -10.47 -0.59 -14.03
N GLY A 112 -9.60 -0.27 -14.97
CA GLY A 112 -9.52 -0.91 -16.28
C GLY A 112 -8.81 -2.25 -16.27
N PHE A 113 -8.09 -2.56 -15.18
CA PHE A 113 -7.37 -3.82 -15.00
C PHE A 113 -8.36 -4.93 -14.65
N ILE A 114 -9.04 -5.45 -15.66
CA ILE A 114 -9.92 -6.59 -15.47
C ILE A 114 -9.06 -7.84 -15.64
N PRO A 115 -8.87 -8.65 -14.58
CA PRO A 115 -8.27 -9.95 -14.74
C PRO A 115 -9.11 -10.74 -15.73
N THR A 116 -8.48 -11.31 -16.71
CA THR A 116 -9.17 -12.25 -17.60
C THR A 116 -9.63 -13.42 -16.74
N HIS A 117 -10.65 -14.14 -17.19
CA HIS A 117 -11.11 -15.40 -16.56
C HIS A 117 -10.00 -16.47 -16.45
N VAL A 118 -8.80 -16.17 -16.92
CA VAL A 118 -7.61 -17.03 -16.94
C VAL A 118 -6.55 -16.59 -15.92
N ALA A 119 -6.67 -15.40 -15.31
CA ALA A 119 -5.71 -14.94 -14.31
C ALA A 119 -5.82 -15.76 -13.01
N ASN A 120 -4.66 -16.14 -12.45
CA ASN A 120 -4.57 -16.89 -11.20
C ASN A 120 -4.63 -16.00 -9.96
N TYR A 121 -4.86 -14.70 -10.12
CA TYR A 121 -4.94 -13.70 -9.05
C TYR A 121 -6.26 -12.93 -9.09
N GLU A 122 -6.61 -12.35 -7.96
CA GLU A 122 -7.71 -11.39 -7.85
C GLU A 122 -7.14 -9.96 -7.83
N ALA A 123 -7.75 -9.04 -8.60
CA ALA A 123 -7.38 -7.63 -8.54
C ALA A 123 -8.12 -6.95 -7.39
N TYR A 124 -7.38 -6.30 -6.51
CA TYR A 124 -7.91 -5.53 -5.39
C TYR A 124 -7.49 -4.07 -5.48
N ARG A 125 -8.40 -3.18 -5.13
CA ARG A 125 -8.06 -1.80 -4.77
C ARG A 125 -7.53 -1.76 -3.35
N CYS A 126 -6.75 -0.73 -3.06
CA CYS A 126 -6.16 -0.57 -1.73
C CYS A 126 -7.21 -0.48 -0.61
N ASP A 127 -8.36 0.17 -0.86
CA ASP A 127 -9.43 0.26 0.15
C ASP A 127 -9.91 -1.12 0.59
N ASP A 128 -10.24 -1.99 -0.37
CA ASP A 128 -10.73 -3.35 -0.12
C ASP A 128 -9.63 -4.23 0.50
N PHE A 129 -8.40 -4.12 -0.01
CA PHE A 129 -7.28 -4.89 0.51
C PHE A 129 -6.94 -4.51 1.96
N PHE A 130 -6.92 -3.21 2.28
CA PHE A 130 -6.63 -2.76 3.65
C PHE A 130 -7.73 -3.17 4.64
N LEU A 131 -8.99 -3.23 4.21
CA LEU A 131 -10.08 -3.78 5.01
C LEU A 131 -9.87 -5.27 5.31
N LEU A 132 -9.47 -6.07 4.31
CA LEU A 132 -9.15 -7.48 4.52
C LEU A 132 -8.03 -7.67 5.55
N VAL A 133 -7.01 -6.81 5.50
CA VAL A 133 -5.90 -6.84 6.46
C VAL A 133 -6.39 -6.44 7.85
N ASP A 134 -7.25 -5.42 7.98
CA ASP A 134 -7.81 -4.99 9.26
C ASP A 134 -8.71 -6.06 9.88
N ASP A 135 -9.57 -6.68 9.08
CA ASP A 135 -10.45 -7.75 9.55
C ASP A 135 -9.67 -8.97 10.04
N SER A 136 -8.51 -9.24 9.45
CA SER A 136 -7.67 -10.39 9.78
C SER A 136 -6.67 -10.12 10.91
N ALA A 137 -6.16 -8.89 11.03
CA ALA A 137 -5.12 -8.50 11.97
C ALA A 137 -5.35 -7.09 12.58
N PRO A 138 -6.49 -6.83 13.24
CA PRO A 138 -6.86 -5.49 13.71
C PRO A 138 -5.87 -4.91 14.73
N GLY A 139 -5.15 -5.76 15.46
CA GLY A 139 -4.08 -5.34 16.38
C GLY A 139 -2.89 -4.74 15.65
N ALA A 140 -2.41 -5.40 14.61
CA ALA A 140 -1.30 -4.93 13.78
C ALA A 140 -1.67 -3.62 13.06
N VAL A 141 -2.90 -3.53 12.53
CA VAL A 141 -3.41 -2.30 11.89
C VAL A 141 -3.45 -1.16 12.90
N ARG A 142 -3.93 -1.41 14.14
CA ARG A 142 -3.94 -0.38 15.21
C ARG A 142 -2.54 0.11 15.56
N ASP A 143 -1.53 -0.73 15.50
CA ASP A 143 -0.14 -0.33 15.71
C ASP A 143 0.37 0.55 14.57
N VAL A 144 0.01 0.24 13.32
CA VAL A 144 0.28 1.11 12.16
C VAL A 144 -0.44 2.46 12.34
N VAL A 145 -1.71 2.46 12.73
CA VAL A 145 -2.48 3.69 13.00
C VAL A 145 -1.79 4.54 14.06
N ARG A 146 -1.34 3.94 15.17
CA ARG A 146 -0.60 4.65 16.24
C ARG A 146 0.68 5.27 15.71
N GLN A 147 1.47 4.53 14.94
CA GLN A 147 2.71 5.00 14.32
C GLN A 147 2.45 6.15 13.34
N GLN A 148 1.46 6.01 12.48
CA GLN A 148 1.09 7.03 11.50
C GLN A 148 0.53 8.28 12.17
N ALA A 149 -0.31 8.15 13.20
CA ALA A 149 -0.85 9.27 13.94
C ALA A 149 0.26 10.09 14.60
N HIS A 150 1.25 9.42 15.22
CA HIS A 150 2.41 10.09 15.80
C HIS A 150 3.23 10.85 14.74
N TYR A 151 3.57 10.18 13.63
CA TYR A 151 4.31 10.79 12.53
C TYR A 151 3.55 11.98 11.91
N TRP A 152 2.24 11.84 11.75
CA TRP A 152 1.38 12.86 11.15
C TRP A 152 1.23 14.07 12.06
N SER A 153 1.10 13.88 13.38
CA SER A 153 0.95 14.97 14.37
C SER A 153 2.16 15.92 14.40
N ALA A 154 3.34 15.45 14.02
CA ALA A 154 4.55 16.27 13.95
C ALA A 154 4.65 17.13 12.69
N ARG A 155 3.67 17.07 11.77
CA ARG A 155 3.71 17.77 10.49
C ARG A 155 2.80 18.99 10.46
N PRO A 156 3.20 20.08 9.80
CA PRO A 156 2.36 21.27 9.66
C PRO A 156 1.02 20.99 8.96
N GLU A 157 1.03 20.05 8.00
CA GLU A 157 -0.14 19.62 7.23
C GLU A 157 -1.22 18.98 8.11
N ALA A 158 -0.82 18.32 9.21
CA ALA A 158 -1.75 17.69 10.16
C ALA A 158 -2.74 18.67 10.79
N LYS A 159 -2.38 19.95 10.84
CA LYS A 159 -3.30 21.01 11.33
C LYS A 159 -4.45 21.28 10.38
N ARG A 160 -4.32 20.92 9.10
CA ARG A 160 -5.32 21.17 8.06
C ARG A 160 -6.03 19.91 7.61
N ARG A 161 -5.43 18.73 7.82
CA ARG A 161 -5.89 17.48 7.23
C ARG A 161 -5.51 16.30 8.12
N GLY A 162 -6.50 15.52 8.53
CA GLY A 162 -6.28 14.33 9.35
C GLY A 162 -5.75 13.15 8.57
N LEU A 163 -5.26 12.13 9.30
CA LEU A 163 -4.80 10.87 8.72
C LEU A 163 -5.90 10.17 7.89
N ALA A 164 -7.14 10.16 8.41
CA ALA A 164 -8.28 9.59 7.70
C ALA A 164 -8.64 10.36 6.42
N ASP A 165 -8.50 11.71 6.43
CA ASP A 165 -8.74 12.50 5.24
C ASP A 165 -7.74 12.20 4.13
N ALA A 166 -6.46 12.00 4.49
CA ALA A 166 -5.45 11.59 3.52
C ALA A 166 -5.76 10.23 2.86
N LEU A 167 -6.37 9.30 3.60
CA LEU A 167 -6.84 8.03 3.06
C LEU A 167 -8.05 8.19 2.15
N ARG A 168 -9.04 9.02 2.52
CA ARG A 168 -10.20 9.32 1.66
C ARG A 168 -9.77 9.88 0.31
N ASP A 169 -8.84 10.83 0.35
CA ASP A 169 -8.31 11.43 -0.88
C ASP A 169 -7.43 10.49 -1.72
N ALA A 170 -6.87 9.46 -1.09
CA ALA A 170 -6.15 8.41 -1.77
C ALA A 170 -7.07 7.29 -2.29
N GLY A 171 -8.40 7.43 -2.17
CA GLY A 171 -9.35 6.46 -2.66
C GLY A 171 -9.72 5.34 -1.68
N CYS A 172 -9.40 5.52 -0.39
CA CYS A 172 -9.67 4.53 0.66
C CYS A 172 -10.68 5.04 1.72
N PRO A 173 -11.95 5.35 1.35
CA PRO A 173 -12.91 5.92 2.27
C PRO A 173 -13.39 4.95 3.36
N GLN A 174 -13.52 3.66 3.04
CA GLN A 174 -13.98 2.65 4.00
C GLN A 174 -12.88 2.33 5.01
N PHE A 175 -11.66 2.15 4.56
CA PHE A 175 -10.52 1.97 5.46
C PHE A 175 -10.26 3.22 6.32
N ALA A 176 -10.48 4.43 5.78
CA ALA A 176 -10.42 5.67 6.57
C ALA A 176 -11.39 5.65 7.77
N ALA A 177 -12.60 5.14 7.59
CA ALA A 177 -13.56 4.97 8.68
C ALA A 177 -13.07 3.96 9.75
N ARG A 178 -12.40 2.87 9.33
CA ARG A 178 -11.75 1.92 10.26
C ARG A 178 -10.63 2.60 11.04
N VAL A 179 -9.79 3.39 10.37
CA VAL A 179 -8.70 4.15 11.00
C VAL A 179 -9.23 5.14 12.04
N GLU A 180 -10.34 5.83 11.77
CA GLU A 180 -11.00 6.69 12.78
C GLU A 180 -11.49 5.91 14.01
N SER A 181 -11.96 4.68 13.80
CA SER A 181 -12.36 3.80 14.91
C SER A 181 -11.16 3.38 15.74
N HIS A 182 -10.05 3.02 15.12
CA HIS A 182 -8.80 2.73 15.82
C HIS A 182 -8.27 3.95 16.59
N LEU A 183 -8.31 5.15 16.01
CA LEU A 183 -7.90 6.39 16.69
C LEU A 183 -8.75 6.68 17.95
N ARG A 184 -10.05 6.43 17.90
CA ARG A 184 -10.93 6.55 19.08
C ARG A 184 -10.55 5.59 20.19
N VAL A 185 -10.24 4.34 19.86
CA VAL A 185 -9.76 3.33 20.83
C VAL A 185 -8.45 3.80 21.48
N LEU A 186 -7.47 4.25 20.67
CA LEU A 186 -6.19 4.74 21.15
C LEU A 186 -6.32 5.95 22.08
N ALA A 187 -7.21 6.88 21.77
CA ALA A 187 -7.49 8.04 22.63
C ALA A 187 -8.08 7.61 23.98
N GLY A 188 -8.99 6.65 24.00
CA GLY A 188 -9.56 6.08 25.22
C GLY A 188 -8.53 5.34 26.09
N GLU A 189 -7.57 4.66 25.49
CA GLU A 189 -6.43 4.00 26.20
C GLU A 189 -5.51 5.04 26.85
N ALA A 190 -5.19 6.11 26.15
CA ALA A 190 -4.36 7.21 26.67
C ALA A 190 -5.00 7.92 27.87
N GLY A 191 -6.31 8.18 27.81
CA GLY A 191 -7.06 8.78 28.92
C GLY A 191 -7.06 7.91 30.17
N ARG A 192 -7.21 6.60 30.04
CA ARG A 192 -7.17 5.66 31.18
C ARG A 192 -5.78 5.59 31.84
N ARG A 193 -4.70 5.62 31.06
CA ARG A 193 -3.33 5.64 31.61
C ARG A 193 -3.02 6.91 32.38
N SER A 194 -3.53 8.07 31.92
CA SER A 194 -3.35 9.37 32.61
C SER A 194 -4.08 9.42 33.95
N THR A 195 -5.22 8.77 34.08
CA THR A 195 -5.99 8.75 35.36
C THR A 195 -5.43 7.75 36.36
N ALA A 196 -4.83 6.62 35.90
CA ALA A 196 -4.21 5.63 36.77
C ALA A 196 -2.86 6.09 37.36
N GLY A 197 -2.12 6.96 36.68
CA GLY A 197 -0.85 7.50 37.16
C GLY A 197 -0.97 8.69 38.15
N ARG A 198 -2.19 9.13 38.49
CA ARG A 198 -2.45 10.21 39.44
C ARG A 198 -2.98 9.71 40.80
N ARG A 199 -3.00 8.42 41.00
CA ARG A 199 -3.30 7.81 42.31
C ARG A 199 -2.04 7.19 42.90
#